data_1d882cb0e4b411f6a6599efc749e868e
#
_entry.id   1d882cb0e4b411f6a6599efc749e868e
#
_cell.length_a   1.000
_cell.length_b   1.000
_cell.length_c   1.000
_cell.angle_alpha   90.00
_cell.angle_beta   90.00
_cell.angle_gamma   90.00
#
_symmetry.space_group_name_H-M   'P 1'
#
loop_
_entity.id
_entity.type
_entity.pdbx_description
1 polymer ?
#
loop_
_entity_poly.entity_id
_entity_poly.type
_entity_poly.pdbx_seq_one_letter_code
_entity_poly.pdbx_strand_id
1 'polypeptide(L)'
;MQIHKFYLLLLFLSLLLPAVSMAQTPDTLYVFRFVSHKNMFYIPWKGNGTQLDHLLSLVENHKAAILSGEVPLLVDGYCVSEPTVAENLKLAKIRSNRVKSELILSKGIDENCFITRNHAETYGDLCHVVIVRLRLPQNGTAANVKEDSVISIIKEKVMEVISENS
;
A
#
# COMPACT_ATOMS: atom_id res chain seq x y z
N MET A 1 -34.08 -7.30 43.78
CA MET A 1 -34.38 -7.95 42.46
C MET A 1 -34.26 -7.03 41.25
N GLN A 2 -34.04 -5.72 41.39
CA GLN A 2 -33.83 -4.79 40.25
C GLN A 2 -32.36 -4.69 39.79
N ILE A 3 -31.39 -4.86 40.67
CA ILE A 3 -29.96 -4.71 40.36
C ILE A 3 -29.47 -5.75 39.37
N HIS A 4 -29.92 -7.00 39.47
CA HIS A 4 -29.54 -8.07 38.50
C HIS A 4 -30.04 -7.84 37.07
N LYS A 5 -31.18 -7.17 36.93
CA LYS A 5 -31.73 -6.84 35.57
C LYS A 5 -30.88 -5.74 34.89
N PHE A 6 -30.33 -4.82 35.69
CA PHE A 6 -29.48 -3.75 35.18
C PHE A 6 -28.11 -4.28 34.68
N TYR A 7 -27.50 -5.21 35.43
CA TYR A 7 -26.25 -5.86 35.00
C TYR A 7 -26.44 -6.76 33.78
N LEU A 8 -27.60 -7.44 33.68
CA LEU A 8 -27.91 -8.26 32.51
C LEU A 8 -28.10 -7.40 31.24
N LEU A 9 -28.70 -6.22 31.36
CA LEU A 9 -28.88 -5.25 30.26
C LEU A 9 -27.54 -4.64 29.84
N LEU A 10 -26.66 -4.31 30.78
CA LEU A 10 -25.29 -3.81 30.46
C LEU A 10 -24.41 -4.88 29.81
N LEU A 11 -24.55 -6.15 30.24
CA LEU A 11 -23.83 -7.27 29.63
C LEU A 11 -24.32 -7.52 28.20
N PHE A 12 -25.63 -7.39 27.94
CA PHE A 12 -26.19 -7.56 26.59
C PHE A 12 -25.82 -6.42 25.63
N LEU A 13 -25.67 -5.19 26.15
CA LEU A 13 -25.26 -4.02 25.39
C LEU A 13 -23.78 -4.10 24.98
N SER A 14 -22.92 -4.76 25.78
CA SER A 14 -21.50 -4.96 25.43
C SER A 14 -21.28 -6.01 24.33
N LEU A 15 -22.24 -6.93 24.11
CA LEU A 15 -22.19 -7.93 23.03
C LEU A 15 -22.61 -7.36 21.65
N LEU A 16 -23.21 -6.18 21.62
CA LEU A 16 -23.70 -5.52 20.39
C LEU A 16 -22.73 -4.52 19.77
N LEU A 17 -21.51 -4.39 20.32
CA LEU A 17 -20.47 -3.63 19.65
C LEU A 17 -20.02 -4.41 18.41
N PRO A 18 -20.31 -3.92 17.18
CA PRO A 18 -19.76 -4.54 16.00
C PRO A 18 -18.23 -4.48 16.14
N ALA A 19 -17.58 -5.63 16.10
CA ALA A 19 -16.15 -5.68 15.90
C ALA A 19 -15.87 -5.01 14.55
N VAL A 20 -15.47 -3.76 14.56
CA VAL A 20 -14.97 -3.07 13.38
C VAL A 20 -13.68 -3.81 13.01
N SER A 21 -13.82 -4.88 12.25
CA SER A 21 -12.71 -5.54 11.60
C SER A 21 -12.12 -4.50 10.65
N MET A 22 -11.02 -3.90 11.03
CA MET A 22 -10.18 -3.12 10.13
C MET A 22 -9.68 -4.10 9.06
N ALA A 23 -10.44 -4.23 7.98
CA ALA A 23 -9.98 -4.92 6.79
C ALA A 23 -8.77 -4.13 6.27
N GLN A 24 -7.58 -4.56 6.64
CA GLN A 24 -6.36 -4.10 5.99
C GLN A 24 -6.51 -4.48 4.52
N THR A 25 -6.63 -3.49 3.64
CA THR A 25 -6.47 -3.74 2.21
C THR A 25 -5.09 -4.37 2.04
N PRO A 26 -4.99 -5.58 1.47
CA PRO A 26 -3.69 -6.19 1.29
C PRO A 26 -2.84 -5.25 0.45
N ASP A 27 -1.66 -4.87 0.97
CA ASP A 27 -0.65 -4.16 0.19
C ASP A 27 -0.47 -4.95 -1.11
N THR A 28 -0.80 -4.35 -2.25
CA THR A 28 -0.66 -5.03 -3.53
C THR A 28 0.82 -5.20 -3.80
N LEU A 29 1.28 -6.46 -3.80
CA LEU A 29 2.67 -6.85 -3.86
C LEU A 29 2.98 -7.46 -5.23
N TYR A 30 3.99 -6.94 -5.91
CA TYR A 30 4.49 -7.42 -7.19
C TYR A 30 5.89 -7.99 -7.03
N VAL A 31 6.11 -9.21 -7.52
CA VAL A 31 7.36 -9.95 -7.36
C VAL A 31 8.05 -10.11 -8.71
N PHE A 32 9.20 -9.50 -8.88
CA PHE A 32 10.05 -9.61 -10.06
C PHE A 32 11.25 -10.51 -9.78
N ARG A 33 11.40 -11.57 -10.55
CA ARG A 33 12.43 -12.59 -10.37
C ARG A 33 13.63 -12.34 -11.26
N PHE A 34 14.81 -12.63 -10.73
CA PHE A 34 16.08 -12.51 -11.47
C PHE A 34 16.83 -13.84 -11.50
N VAL A 35 17.61 -14.06 -12.54
CA VAL A 35 18.52 -15.19 -12.63
C VAL A 35 19.69 -14.96 -11.65
N SER A 36 20.14 -16.02 -10.95
CA SER A 36 21.31 -15.95 -10.05
C SER A 36 22.52 -15.35 -10.80
N HIS A 37 23.30 -14.51 -10.14
CA HIS A 37 24.47 -13.80 -10.69
C HIS A 37 24.22 -12.90 -11.90
N LYS A 38 22.95 -12.69 -12.33
CA LYS A 38 22.59 -11.82 -13.46
C LYS A 38 21.83 -10.59 -12.98
N ASN A 39 22.07 -9.47 -13.68
CA ASN A 39 21.42 -8.19 -13.42
C ASN A 39 20.34 -7.83 -14.45
N MET A 40 20.16 -8.66 -15.48
CA MET A 40 19.22 -8.40 -16.55
C MET A 40 17.81 -8.73 -16.12
N PHE A 41 16.87 -7.84 -16.40
CA PHE A 41 15.46 -8.03 -16.17
C PHE A 41 14.83 -8.71 -17.41
N TYR A 42 14.52 -9.99 -17.28
CA TYR A 42 13.88 -10.77 -18.36
C TYR A 42 12.36 -10.76 -18.17
N ILE A 43 11.68 -9.92 -18.94
CA ILE A 43 10.23 -9.75 -18.84
C ILE A 43 9.46 -11.06 -19.06
N PRO A 44 9.75 -11.91 -20.08
CA PRO A 44 9.01 -13.18 -20.29
C PRO A 44 9.28 -14.26 -19.22
N TRP A 45 10.29 -14.07 -18.34
CA TRP A 45 10.76 -15.12 -17.45
C TRP A 45 10.00 -15.16 -16.11
N LYS A 46 9.60 -16.39 -15.71
CA LYS A 46 9.03 -16.66 -14.37
C LYS A 46 7.84 -15.77 -14.00
N GLY A 47 7.04 -15.35 -14.97
CA GLY A 47 5.84 -14.53 -14.76
C GLY A 47 6.11 -13.04 -14.58
N ASN A 48 7.33 -12.56 -14.81
CA ASN A 48 7.68 -11.14 -14.71
C ASN A 48 6.79 -10.26 -15.61
N GLY A 49 6.46 -10.69 -16.83
CA GLY A 49 5.61 -9.94 -17.76
C GLY A 49 4.23 -9.67 -17.17
N THR A 50 3.56 -10.72 -16.72
CA THR A 50 2.23 -10.58 -16.09
C THR A 50 2.27 -9.68 -14.86
N GLN A 51 3.30 -9.81 -14.01
CA GLN A 51 3.48 -8.93 -12.85
C GLN A 51 3.70 -7.47 -13.27
N LEU A 52 4.49 -7.25 -14.32
CA LEU A 52 4.75 -5.91 -14.86
C LEU A 52 3.48 -5.29 -15.44
N ASP A 53 2.71 -6.02 -16.24
CA ASP A 53 1.46 -5.53 -16.84
C ASP A 53 0.45 -5.11 -15.77
N HIS A 54 0.29 -5.90 -14.71
CA HIS A 54 -0.58 -5.57 -13.59
C HIS A 54 -0.07 -4.33 -12.83
N LEU A 55 1.24 -4.25 -12.57
CA LEU A 55 1.83 -3.09 -11.90
C LEU A 55 1.71 -1.83 -12.76
N LEU A 56 1.97 -1.90 -14.07
CA LEU A 56 1.80 -0.77 -14.98
C LEU A 56 0.36 -0.26 -15.03
N SER A 57 -0.62 -1.16 -14.97
CA SER A 57 -2.03 -0.81 -14.91
C SER A 57 -2.37 -0.11 -13.59
N LEU A 58 -1.84 -0.61 -12.48
CA LEU A 58 -2.04 0.01 -11.17
C LEU A 58 -1.39 1.39 -11.08
N VAL A 59 -0.16 1.54 -11.59
CA VAL A 59 0.55 2.84 -11.65
C VAL A 59 -0.26 3.85 -12.47
N GLU A 60 -0.84 3.44 -13.60
CA GLU A 60 -1.67 4.33 -14.42
C GLU A 60 -2.91 4.82 -13.66
N ASN A 61 -3.59 3.91 -12.97
CA ASN A 61 -4.80 4.23 -12.20
C ASN A 61 -4.53 5.18 -11.02
N HIS A 62 -3.30 5.19 -10.49
CA HIS A 62 -2.91 6.03 -9.35
C HIS A 62 -1.84 7.08 -9.70
N LYS A 63 -1.61 7.34 -10.99
CA LYS A 63 -0.51 8.16 -11.48
C LYS A 63 -0.46 9.55 -10.84
N ALA A 64 -1.58 10.24 -10.69
CA ALA A 64 -1.64 11.56 -10.07
C ALA A 64 -1.16 11.53 -8.61
N ALA A 65 -1.60 10.56 -7.82
CA ALA A 65 -1.20 10.39 -6.43
C ALA A 65 0.28 9.96 -6.28
N ILE A 66 0.79 9.19 -7.25
CA ILE A 66 2.20 8.79 -7.31
C ILE A 66 3.09 10.01 -7.62
N LEU A 67 2.73 10.80 -8.62
CA LEU A 67 3.48 12.01 -9.01
C LEU A 67 3.44 13.10 -7.94
N SER A 68 2.36 13.21 -7.17
CA SER A 68 2.27 14.14 -6.03
C SER A 68 3.04 13.67 -4.79
N GLY A 69 3.52 12.41 -4.78
CA GLY A 69 4.18 11.80 -3.63
C GLY A 69 3.24 11.29 -2.53
N GLU A 70 1.92 11.38 -2.72
CA GLU A 70 0.92 10.86 -1.79
C GLU A 70 0.98 9.33 -1.69
N VAL A 71 1.24 8.66 -2.82
CA VAL A 71 1.37 7.20 -2.92
C VAL A 71 2.73 6.85 -3.49
N PRO A 72 3.80 6.74 -2.67
CA PRO A 72 5.10 6.34 -3.17
C PRO A 72 5.14 4.85 -3.56
N LEU A 73 5.94 4.54 -4.56
CA LEU A 73 6.28 3.17 -4.95
C LEU A 73 7.44 2.66 -4.08
N LEU A 74 7.17 1.66 -3.26
CA LEU A 74 8.19 1.01 -2.43
C LEU A 74 8.87 -0.08 -3.24
N VAL A 75 10.19 0.00 -3.43
CA VAL A 75 10.97 -0.96 -4.23
C VAL A 75 12.07 -1.57 -3.37
N ASP A 76 11.93 -2.84 -3.05
CA ASP A 76 12.87 -3.59 -2.22
C ASP A 76 13.58 -4.66 -3.06
N GLY A 77 14.91 -4.54 -3.23
CA GLY A 77 15.73 -5.53 -3.93
C GLY A 77 16.37 -6.52 -2.96
N TYR A 78 16.33 -7.82 -3.28
CA TYR A 78 16.88 -8.91 -2.48
C TYR A 78 17.88 -9.75 -3.28
N CYS A 79 19.03 -10.04 -2.71
CA CYS A 79 20.08 -10.83 -3.36
C CYS A 79 20.95 -11.57 -2.36
N VAL A 80 21.25 -12.85 -2.64
CA VAL A 80 22.20 -13.70 -1.90
C VAL A 80 23.06 -14.55 -2.82
N SER A 81 23.23 -14.15 -4.10
CA SER A 81 23.98 -14.95 -5.08
C SER A 81 25.47 -14.67 -5.11
N GLU A 82 25.91 -13.58 -4.49
CA GLU A 82 27.30 -13.14 -4.56
C GLU A 82 28.07 -13.53 -3.29
N PRO A 83 29.40 -13.65 -3.36
CA PRO A 83 30.23 -14.10 -2.23
C PRO A 83 30.19 -13.17 -1.02
N THR A 84 29.98 -11.86 -1.22
CA THR A 84 30.03 -10.86 -0.14
C THR A 84 28.71 -10.09 -0.01
N VAL A 85 28.46 -9.57 1.18
CA VAL A 85 27.32 -8.69 1.48
C VAL A 85 27.33 -7.45 0.57
N ALA A 86 28.50 -6.85 0.36
CA ALA A 86 28.64 -5.65 -0.47
C ALA A 86 28.26 -5.92 -1.94
N GLU A 87 28.67 -7.06 -2.49
CA GLU A 87 28.31 -7.48 -3.85
C GLU A 87 26.83 -7.79 -3.98
N ASN A 88 26.24 -8.45 -2.98
CA ASN A 88 24.80 -8.70 -2.94
C ASN A 88 23.98 -7.41 -2.91
N LEU A 89 24.35 -6.44 -2.07
CA LEU A 89 23.70 -5.12 -2.02
C LEU A 89 23.84 -4.37 -3.35
N LYS A 90 25.02 -4.42 -3.97
CA LYS A 90 25.27 -3.81 -5.28
C LYS A 90 24.37 -4.44 -6.37
N LEU A 91 24.29 -5.77 -6.40
CA LEU A 91 23.46 -6.48 -7.38
C LEU A 91 21.97 -6.25 -7.13
N ALA A 92 21.52 -6.26 -5.89
CA ALA A 92 20.15 -5.91 -5.51
C ALA A 92 19.77 -4.50 -5.99
N LYS A 93 20.65 -3.50 -5.78
CA LYS A 93 20.46 -2.12 -6.26
C LYS A 93 20.34 -2.03 -7.79
N ILE A 94 21.20 -2.74 -8.52
CA ILE A 94 21.14 -2.76 -9.99
C ILE A 94 19.80 -3.33 -10.46
N ARG A 95 19.33 -4.42 -9.84
CA ARG A 95 18.06 -5.06 -10.17
C ARG A 95 16.87 -4.17 -9.85
N SER A 96 16.86 -3.50 -8.69
CA SER A 96 15.83 -2.51 -8.33
C SER A 96 15.76 -1.39 -9.37
N ASN A 97 16.91 -0.89 -9.81
CA ASN A 97 16.96 0.16 -10.83
C ASN A 97 16.43 -0.33 -12.19
N ARG A 98 16.65 -1.61 -12.55
CA ARG A 98 16.08 -2.16 -13.79
C ARG A 98 14.54 -2.16 -13.77
N VAL A 99 13.94 -2.60 -12.67
CA VAL A 99 12.48 -2.57 -12.51
C VAL A 99 11.95 -1.13 -12.51
N LYS A 100 12.60 -0.21 -11.79
CA LYS A 100 12.22 1.22 -11.81
C LYS A 100 12.30 1.81 -13.21
N SER A 101 13.34 1.49 -13.97
CA SER A 101 13.49 1.99 -15.35
C SER A 101 12.34 1.58 -16.26
N GLU A 102 11.81 0.35 -16.13
CA GLU A 102 10.62 -0.07 -16.88
C GLU A 102 9.39 0.79 -16.52
N LEU A 103 9.19 1.11 -15.24
CA LEU A 103 8.08 1.95 -14.80
C LEU A 103 8.23 3.41 -15.26
N ILE A 104 9.42 3.97 -15.16
CA ILE A 104 9.75 5.32 -15.61
C ILE A 104 9.48 5.47 -17.11
N LEU A 105 10.03 4.56 -17.90
CA LEU A 105 9.91 4.61 -19.37
C LEU A 105 8.48 4.34 -19.85
N SER A 106 7.77 3.41 -19.21
CA SER A 106 6.43 3.00 -19.63
C SER A 106 5.34 3.96 -19.17
N LYS A 107 5.52 4.64 -18.02
CA LYS A 107 4.47 5.46 -17.39
C LYS A 107 4.81 6.94 -17.25
N GLY A 108 6.04 7.36 -17.61
CA GLY A 108 6.46 8.76 -17.51
C GLY A 108 6.38 9.28 -16.06
N ILE A 109 6.73 8.45 -15.10
CA ILE A 109 6.98 8.83 -13.71
C ILE A 109 8.47 9.05 -13.52
N ASP A 110 8.90 9.70 -12.43
CA ASP A 110 10.30 10.02 -12.19
C ASP A 110 10.88 9.28 -10.97
N GLU A 111 12.18 9.45 -10.72
CA GLU A 111 12.89 8.78 -9.62
C GLU A 111 12.34 9.17 -8.23
N ASN A 112 11.75 10.36 -8.07
CA ASN A 112 11.21 10.84 -6.79
C ASN A 112 9.94 10.07 -6.37
N CYS A 113 9.30 9.37 -7.33
CA CYS A 113 8.15 8.52 -7.05
C CYS A 113 8.51 7.25 -6.28
N PHE A 114 9.80 6.94 -6.09
CA PHE A 114 10.25 5.68 -5.51
C PHE A 114 10.93 5.85 -4.16
N ILE A 115 10.62 4.95 -3.23
CA ILE A 115 11.41 4.70 -2.04
C ILE A 115 12.08 3.33 -2.22
N THR A 116 13.42 3.32 -2.34
CA THR A 116 14.17 2.09 -2.67
C THR A 116 15.00 1.62 -1.49
N ARG A 117 14.95 0.31 -1.21
CA ARG A 117 15.80 -0.40 -0.26
C ARG A 117 16.45 -1.60 -0.93
N ASN A 118 17.64 -1.97 -0.48
CA ASN A 118 18.35 -3.13 -1.02
C ASN A 118 18.88 -3.98 0.14
N HIS A 119 18.75 -5.29 0.00
CA HIS A 119 18.98 -6.28 1.05
C HIS A 119 19.92 -7.38 0.54
N ALA A 120 20.92 -7.73 1.35
CA ALA A 120 21.81 -8.88 1.12
C ALA A 120 21.25 -10.11 1.85
N GLU A 121 19.97 -10.37 1.68
CA GLU A 121 19.21 -11.46 2.30
C GLU A 121 18.13 -11.97 1.36
N THR A 122 17.39 -12.99 1.76
CA THR A 122 16.23 -13.51 1.03
C THR A 122 14.96 -12.79 1.45
N TYR A 123 13.95 -12.80 0.58
CA TYR A 123 12.58 -12.42 0.92
C TYR A 123 11.76 -13.72 1.13
N GLY A 124 11.64 -14.19 2.35
CA GLY A 124 11.17 -15.54 2.62
C GLY A 124 12.02 -16.57 1.88
N ASP A 125 11.41 -17.42 1.07
CA ASP A 125 12.10 -18.43 0.26
C ASP A 125 12.64 -17.89 -1.08
N LEU A 126 12.48 -16.60 -1.35
CA LEU A 126 12.88 -15.97 -2.62
C LEU A 126 14.26 -15.33 -2.50
N CYS A 127 15.23 -15.83 -3.25
CA CYS A 127 16.64 -15.43 -3.14
C CYS A 127 17.04 -14.24 -4.03
N HIS A 128 16.38 -14.06 -5.17
CA HIS A 128 16.82 -13.13 -6.24
C HIS A 128 15.63 -12.38 -6.80
N VAL A 129 15.07 -11.46 -6.02
CA VAL A 129 13.83 -10.79 -6.38
C VAL A 129 13.91 -9.27 -6.15
N VAL A 130 13.07 -8.56 -6.87
CA VAL A 130 12.68 -7.19 -6.55
C VAL A 130 11.19 -7.21 -6.23
N ILE A 131 10.84 -6.65 -5.08
CA ILE A 131 9.47 -6.50 -4.62
C ILE A 131 9.04 -5.06 -4.83
N VAL A 132 7.91 -4.85 -5.49
CA VAL A 132 7.30 -3.52 -5.61
C VAL A 132 5.96 -3.52 -4.91
N ARG A 133 5.72 -2.49 -4.09
CA ARG A 133 4.48 -2.31 -3.34
C ARG A 133 3.97 -0.89 -3.50
N LEU A 134 2.65 -0.73 -3.61
CA LEU A 134 1.98 0.54 -3.44
C LEU A 134 1.22 0.51 -2.12
N ARG A 135 1.43 1.52 -1.29
CA ARG A 135 0.62 1.74 -0.10
C ARG A 135 -0.50 2.71 -0.47
N LEU A 136 -1.63 2.16 -0.87
CA LEU A 136 -2.80 2.96 -1.14
C LEU A 136 -3.39 3.49 0.17
N PRO A 137 -3.83 4.77 0.22
CA PRO A 137 -4.55 5.29 1.38
C PRO A 137 -5.80 4.44 1.60
N GLN A 138 -6.01 4.01 2.83
CA GLN A 138 -7.23 3.30 3.18
C GLN A 138 -8.40 4.26 3.03
N ASN A 139 -9.41 3.89 2.25
CA ASN A 139 -10.62 4.69 2.00
C ASN A 139 -11.48 4.98 3.26
N GLY A 140 -10.96 4.66 4.45
CA GLY A 140 -11.61 4.98 5.73
C GLY A 140 -11.50 6.43 6.17
N THR A 141 -10.51 7.20 5.66
CA THR A 141 -10.28 8.59 6.13
C THR A 141 -11.05 9.60 5.27
N ALA A 142 -11.24 9.33 3.97
CA ALA A 142 -11.97 10.25 3.09
C ALA A 142 -13.50 10.21 3.29
N ALA A 143 -14.05 9.07 3.72
CA ALA A 143 -15.46 8.95 4.08
C ALA A 143 -15.78 9.72 5.38
N ASN A 144 -14.90 9.63 6.40
CA ASN A 144 -15.09 10.35 7.66
C ASN A 144 -14.98 11.86 7.51
N VAL A 145 -14.09 12.37 6.62
CA VAL A 145 -13.98 13.83 6.38
C VAL A 145 -15.24 14.39 5.69
N LYS A 146 -15.87 13.61 4.80
CA LYS A 146 -17.14 14.02 4.18
C LYS A 146 -18.32 13.89 5.15
N GLU A 147 -18.32 12.87 5.98
CA GLU A 147 -19.38 12.62 6.96
C GLU A 147 -19.34 13.67 8.08
N ASP A 148 -18.17 14.02 8.61
CA ASP A 148 -18.00 15.09 9.59
C ASP A 148 -18.38 16.47 9.05
N SER A 149 -18.07 16.73 7.78
CA SER A 149 -18.48 18.00 7.14
C SER A 149 -19.99 18.07 6.91
N VAL A 150 -20.64 16.97 6.55
CA VAL A 150 -22.09 16.88 6.38
C VAL A 150 -22.79 16.99 7.75
N ILE A 151 -22.27 16.32 8.78
CA ILE A 151 -22.82 16.41 10.14
C ILE A 151 -22.70 17.82 10.71
N SER A 152 -21.60 18.56 10.44
CA SER A 152 -21.46 19.96 10.87
C SER A 152 -22.47 20.88 10.19
N ILE A 153 -22.70 20.73 8.89
CA ILE A 153 -23.68 21.48 8.11
C ILE A 153 -25.12 21.20 8.60
N ILE A 154 -25.42 19.94 8.92
CA ILE A 154 -26.74 19.57 9.45
C ILE A 154 -26.96 20.16 10.83
N LYS A 155 -25.96 20.13 11.71
CA LYS A 155 -26.05 20.75 13.04
C LYS A 155 -26.27 22.26 12.98
N GLU A 156 -25.57 22.96 12.08
CA GLU A 156 -25.72 24.40 11.88
C GLU A 156 -27.14 24.75 11.42
N LYS A 157 -27.68 24.02 10.41
CA LYS A 157 -29.05 24.22 9.94
C LYS A 157 -30.13 23.91 11.00
N VAL A 158 -29.93 22.89 11.79
CA VAL A 158 -30.86 22.55 12.88
C VAL A 158 -30.88 23.64 13.95
N MET A 159 -29.74 24.22 14.29
CA MET A 159 -29.63 25.33 15.24
C MET A 159 -30.30 26.60 14.72
N GLU A 160 -30.18 26.88 13.41
CA GLU A 160 -30.83 28.00 12.75
C GLU A 160 -32.36 27.90 12.83
N VAL A 161 -32.92 26.74 12.50
CA VAL A 161 -34.37 26.48 12.57
C VAL A 161 -34.93 26.55 13.99
N ILE A 162 -34.16 26.14 15.01
CA ILE A 162 -34.57 26.23 16.42
C ILE A 162 -34.58 27.69 16.87
N SER A 163 -33.63 28.52 16.41
CA SER A 163 -33.55 29.94 16.78
C SER A 163 -34.63 30.81 16.14
N GLU A 164 -35.15 30.40 14.97
CA GLU A 164 -36.24 31.12 14.28
C GLU A 164 -37.63 30.81 14.88
N ASN A 165 -37.78 29.77 15.67
CA ASN A 165 -39.04 29.31 16.29
C ASN A 165 -39.12 29.59 17.80
N SER A 166 -38.19 30.40 18.37
CA SER A 166 -38.19 30.83 19.77
C SER A 166 -38.38 32.33 19.88
#